data_49b21279283b68c0057794ea3e25c2a2
#
_entry.id   49b21279283b68c0057794ea3e25c2a2
#
_cell.length_a   1.000
_cell.length_b   1.000
_cell.length_c   1.000
_cell.angle_alpha   90.00
_cell.angle_beta   90.00
_cell.angle_gamma   90.00
#
_symmetry.space_group_name_H-M   'P 1'
#
loop_
_entity.id
_entity.type
_entity.pdbx_description
1 polymer ?
#
loop_
_entity_poly.entity_id
_entity_poly.type
_entity_poly.pdbx_seq_one_letter_code
_entity_poly.pdbx_strand_id
1 'polypeptide(L)'
;MNYEQSIAYVERHIGLGGEPGLDRIEELLDLMGRPHEGYPVIHVAGTNGKTSTARLATLILVAHGLTTGTYTSPHLQHIEERLAVNGRSSTSEEFALAVTDVAAFADLREDAGEVPNTYFELTTAAAFAFFADQAVNAAVVEVGLGGRLDSTNVVDAEVCVVTSIGEDHTEFLGEDLASIAAEKVAIAGTSSILVTGELPEPALEVANQRSRDLGIQHRRYEIDYGIDSYERGVGGWLTTIRGAETTYEDIFLPLHGHYQLVNFAIAVAAAEALVGRKLDVEALRDAAAVATIPGRMEPLASSPFVMVDAAHNADGVATLVRSVQEEYPTIRWQLLFGVMGDKNVDLMIEHLGPVVKGVVTTAVDEKRAVPAVELAAGVSKVLPGIPVVAADNVEYALDMARAEAGADGAVLATGSIYLVGRLRDLLT
;
A
#
# COMPACT_ATOMS: atom_id res chain seq x y z
N MET A 1 10.33 10.64 24.78
CA MET A 1 11.19 9.46 24.52
C MET A 1 12.16 9.82 23.41
N ASN A 2 13.36 9.20 23.35
CA ASN A 2 14.17 9.24 22.14
C ASN A 2 13.62 8.25 21.09
N TYR A 3 14.20 8.23 19.90
CA TYR A 3 13.72 7.40 18.79
C TYR A 3 13.71 5.90 19.11
N GLU A 4 14.81 5.35 19.66
CA GLU A 4 14.89 3.93 20.01
C GLU A 4 13.85 3.55 21.09
N GLN A 5 13.63 4.43 22.05
CA GLN A 5 12.64 4.24 23.08
C GLN A 5 11.21 4.28 22.52
N SER A 6 10.95 5.13 21.54
CA SER A 6 9.63 5.24 20.90
C SER A 6 9.30 3.99 20.07
N ILE A 7 10.27 3.44 19.33
CA ILE A 7 10.12 2.15 18.65
C ILE A 7 9.83 1.04 19.68
N ALA A 8 10.67 0.91 20.70
CA ALA A 8 10.49 -0.12 21.72
C ALA A 8 9.13 0.01 22.45
N TYR A 9 8.64 1.26 22.60
CA TYR A 9 7.33 1.51 23.19
C TYR A 9 6.22 0.94 22.34
N VAL A 10 6.15 1.27 21.05
CA VAL A 10 5.08 0.74 20.18
C VAL A 10 5.21 -0.74 19.95
N GLU A 11 6.43 -1.28 19.81
CA GLU A 11 6.67 -2.72 19.57
C GLU A 11 6.27 -3.61 20.75
N ARG A 12 6.38 -3.14 21.99
CA ARG A 12 5.91 -3.92 23.16
C ARG A 12 4.41 -4.18 23.13
N HIS A 13 3.65 -3.43 22.33
CA HIS A 13 2.21 -3.56 22.16
C HIS A 13 1.82 -4.51 20.99
N ILE A 14 2.79 -5.13 20.32
CA ILE A 14 2.52 -6.16 19.31
C ILE A 14 1.89 -7.37 20.00
N GLY A 15 0.69 -7.75 19.54
CA GLY A 15 -0.07 -8.87 20.10
C GLY A 15 -0.86 -8.56 21.37
N LEU A 16 -0.88 -7.30 21.82
CA LEU A 16 -1.79 -6.82 22.85
C LEU A 16 -3.13 -6.36 22.25
N GLY A 17 -4.09 -6.00 23.10
CA GLY A 17 -5.34 -5.33 22.72
C GLY A 17 -6.56 -6.24 22.58
N GLY A 18 -6.43 -7.55 22.65
CA GLY A 18 -7.59 -8.47 22.60
C GLY A 18 -8.31 -8.49 21.24
N GLU A 19 -9.65 -8.50 21.24
CA GLU A 19 -10.46 -8.58 20.03
C GLU A 19 -10.45 -7.25 19.23
N PRO A 20 -10.62 -7.33 17.88
CA PRO A 20 -10.76 -6.14 17.03
C PRO A 20 -11.95 -5.27 17.46
N GLY A 21 -11.76 -3.96 17.48
CA GLY A 21 -12.81 -2.98 17.82
C GLY A 21 -12.26 -1.56 17.76
N LEU A 22 -13.13 -0.58 17.71
CA LEU A 22 -12.76 0.85 17.65
C LEU A 22 -12.73 1.53 19.03
N ASP A 23 -13.41 0.97 20.03
CA ASP A 23 -13.59 1.60 21.35
C ASP A 23 -12.27 2.07 21.97
N ARG A 24 -11.21 1.23 21.90
CA ARG A 24 -9.90 1.54 22.51
C ARG A 24 -9.21 2.75 21.88
N ILE A 25 -9.24 2.82 20.55
CA ILE A 25 -8.62 3.95 19.86
C ILE A 25 -9.49 5.20 19.95
N GLU A 26 -10.82 5.08 19.93
CA GLU A 26 -11.74 6.19 20.15
C GLU A 26 -11.53 6.82 21.52
N GLU A 27 -11.47 6.02 22.58
CA GLU A 27 -11.18 6.50 23.95
C GLU A 27 -9.80 7.17 24.04
N LEU A 28 -8.78 6.61 23.40
CA LEU A 28 -7.44 7.21 23.36
C LEU A 28 -7.48 8.57 22.66
N LEU A 29 -8.12 8.66 21.50
CA LEU A 29 -8.23 9.89 20.71
C LEU A 29 -9.09 10.95 21.44
N ASP A 30 -10.14 10.53 22.15
CA ASP A 30 -10.93 11.43 23.01
C ASP A 30 -10.08 12.07 24.10
N LEU A 31 -9.24 11.30 24.79
CA LEU A 31 -8.29 11.82 25.78
C LEU A 31 -7.27 12.78 25.16
N MET A 32 -6.88 12.56 23.92
CA MET A 32 -5.96 13.42 23.16
C MET A 32 -6.64 14.67 22.57
N GLY A 33 -7.96 14.85 22.74
CA GLY A 33 -8.71 15.98 22.21
C GLY A 33 -9.07 15.85 20.73
N ARG A 34 -9.18 14.62 20.22
CA ARG A 34 -9.66 14.27 18.87
C ARG A 34 -8.85 14.90 17.71
N PRO A 35 -7.53 14.70 17.67
CA PRO A 35 -6.65 15.36 16.68
C PRO A 35 -7.00 15.01 15.23
N HIS A 36 -7.70 13.90 14.98
CA HIS A 36 -8.10 13.41 13.65
C HIS A 36 -9.30 14.15 13.03
N GLU A 37 -10.02 15.00 13.78
CA GLU A 37 -11.17 15.75 13.31
C GLU A 37 -10.84 17.14 12.72
N GLY A 38 -9.55 17.53 12.76
CA GLY A 38 -9.13 18.89 12.41
C GLY A 38 -9.00 19.18 10.92
N TYR A 39 -9.16 18.17 10.02
CA TYR A 39 -8.89 18.26 8.58
C TYR A 39 -9.71 17.23 7.79
N PRO A 40 -10.05 17.52 6.52
CA PRO A 40 -10.72 16.56 5.65
C PRO A 40 -9.81 15.39 5.28
N VAL A 41 -10.43 14.21 5.07
CA VAL A 41 -9.71 12.94 4.88
C VAL A 41 -10.13 12.23 3.59
N ILE A 42 -9.12 11.74 2.83
CA ILE A 42 -9.28 10.65 1.87
C ILE A 42 -8.89 9.35 2.59
N HIS A 43 -9.84 8.44 2.81
CA HIS A 43 -9.62 7.16 3.48
C HIS A 43 -9.53 6.03 2.44
N VAL A 44 -8.40 5.31 2.39
CA VAL A 44 -8.07 4.39 1.30
C VAL A 44 -8.03 2.96 1.78
N ALA A 45 -9.03 2.16 1.38
CA ALA A 45 -9.07 0.70 1.55
C ALA A 45 -8.84 -0.03 0.22
N GLY A 46 -8.68 -1.34 0.29
CA GLY A 46 -8.52 -2.22 -0.86
C GLY A 46 -7.64 -3.42 -0.55
N THR A 47 -7.58 -4.39 -1.44
CA THR A 47 -6.64 -5.52 -1.32
C THR A 47 -5.26 -5.07 -1.79
N ASN A 48 -5.12 -4.61 -3.02
CA ASN A 48 -3.89 -4.09 -3.61
C ASN A 48 -4.04 -2.63 -4.03
N GLY A 49 -2.94 -1.89 -4.18
CA GLY A 49 -2.92 -0.51 -4.68
C GLY A 49 -3.14 0.59 -3.64
N LYS A 50 -3.46 0.27 -2.37
CA LYS A 50 -3.72 1.26 -1.31
C LYS A 50 -2.62 2.30 -1.17
N THR A 51 -1.40 1.87 -0.84
CA THR A 51 -0.23 2.75 -0.62
C THR A 51 0.10 3.58 -1.87
N SER A 52 0.04 2.96 -3.06
CA SER A 52 0.26 3.68 -4.33
C SER A 52 -0.76 4.78 -4.53
N THR A 53 -2.04 4.47 -4.36
CA THR A 53 -3.13 5.46 -4.49
C THR A 53 -3.02 6.56 -3.43
N ALA A 54 -2.72 6.21 -2.18
CA ALA A 54 -2.55 7.19 -1.10
C ALA A 54 -1.40 8.17 -1.39
N ARG A 55 -0.23 7.66 -1.82
CA ARG A 55 0.92 8.51 -2.19
C ARG A 55 0.61 9.39 -3.39
N LEU A 56 -0.03 8.85 -4.43
CA LEU A 56 -0.42 9.62 -5.62
C LEU A 56 -1.46 10.71 -5.30
N ALA A 57 -2.48 10.40 -4.49
CA ALA A 57 -3.45 11.38 -4.03
C ALA A 57 -2.78 12.50 -3.21
N THR A 58 -1.83 12.16 -2.33
CA THR A 58 -1.02 13.14 -1.59
C THR A 58 -0.28 14.09 -2.53
N LEU A 59 0.44 13.57 -3.53
CA LEU A 59 1.18 14.42 -4.49
C LEU A 59 0.25 15.37 -5.26
N ILE A 60 -0.92 14.87 -5.67
CA ILE A 60 -1.93 15.69 -6.36
C ILE A 60 -2.43 16.81 -5.45
N LEU A 61 -2.80 16.51 -4.19
CA LEU A 61 -3.26 17.52 -3.25
C LEU A 61 -2.19 18.57 -2.92
N VAL A 62 -0.93 18.12 -2.74
CA VAL A 62 0.22 19.02 -2.51
C VAL A 62 0.45 19.95 -3.70
N ALA A 63 0.42 19.45 -4.92
CA ALA A 63 0.55 20.28 -6.13
C ALA A 63 -0.58 21.31 -6.26
N HIS A 64 -1.74 21.04 -5.63
CA HIS A 64 -2.86 21.98 -5.55
C HIS A 64 -2.80 22.91 -4.33
N GLY A 65 -1.66 22.96 -3.61
CA GLY A 65 -1.38 23.90 -2.53
C GLY A 65 -1.90 23.47 -1.16
N LEU A 66 -2.28 22.20 -0.97
CA LEU A 66 -2.71 21.68 0.33
C LEU A 66 -1.50 21.09 1.09
N THR A 67 -1.34 21.48 2.36
CA THR A 67 -0.44 20.76 3.26
C THR A 67 -1.11 19.44 3.62
N THR A 68 -0.56 18.31 3.14
CA THR A 68 -1.24 17.03 3.18
C THR A 68 -0.49 16.03 4.06
N GLY A 69 -1.16 15.52 5.10
CA GLY A 69 -0.71 14.38 5.89
C GLY A 69 -0.94 13.07 5.14
N THR A 70 -0.05 12.09 5.31
CA THR A 70 -0.22 10.76 4.72
C THR A 70 0.13 9.69 5.74
N TYR A 71 -0.81 8.80 6.03
CA TYR A 71 -0.59 7.61 6.84
C TYR A 71 -0.62 6.37 5.94
N THR A 72 0.45 5.57 5.97
CA THR A 72 0.56 4.33 5.18
C THR A 72 1.04 3.17 6.05
N SER A 73 0.63 1.94 5.68
CA SER A 73 1.04 0.73 6.37
C SER A 73 1.04 -0.50 5.46
N PRO A 74 1.95 -1.48 5.70
CA PRO A 74 3.14 -1.34 6.53
C PRO A 74 4.19 -0.42 5.90
N HIS A 75 5.26 -0.08 6.64
CA HIS A 75 6.43 0.59 6.08
C HIS A 75 7.28 -0.37 5.24
N LEU A 76 8.09 0.16 4.35
CA LEU A 76 8.95 -0.62 3.47
C LEU A 76 10.34 -0.87 4.11
N GLN A 77 10.98 0.18 4.62
CA GLN A 77 12.32 0.15 5.23
C GLN A 77 12.29 0.64 6.68
N HIS A 78 11.68 1.83 6.92
CA HIS A 78 11.72 2.53 8.21
C HIS A 78 10.32 2.88 8.70
N ILE A 79 10.10 2.78 10.01
CA ILE A 79 8.79 3.02 10.63
C ILE A 79 8.28 4.46 10.39
N GLU A 80 9.18 5.43 10.23
CA GLU A 80 8.90 6.83 9.94
C GLU A 80 8.15 7.02 8.62
N GLU A 81 8.27 6.09 7.68
CA GLU A 81 7.53 6.11 6.42
C GLU A 81 6.01 6.09 6.59
N ARG A 82 5.54 5.59 7.74
CA ARG A 82 4.12 5.52 8.06
C ARG A 82 3.49 6.90 8.23
N LEU A 83 4.26 7.87 8.70
CA LEU A 83 3.85 9.24 8.97
C LEU A 83 4.56 10.17 8.00
N ALA A 84 3.84 10.78 7.08
CA ALA A 84 4.43 11.72 6.13
C ALA A 84 3.62 13.02 6.05
N VAL A 85 4.28 14.11 5.72
CA VAL A 85 3.65 15.39 5.37
C VAL A 85 4.22 15.90 4.05
N ASN A 86 3.35 16.26 3.11
CA ASN A 86 3.71 16.68 1.76
C ASN A 86 4.61 15.67 1.03
N GLY A 87 4.39 14.36 1.23
CA GLY A 87 5.16 13.27 0.64
C GLY A 87 6.54 13.02 1.28
N ARG A 88 6.94 13.80 2.30
CA ARG A 88 8.16 13.59 3.08
C ARG A 88 7.83 12.78 4.33
N SER A 89 8.49 11.64 4.51
CA SER A 89 8.41 10.86 5.77
C SER A 89 8.83 11.73 6.97
N SER A 90 8.25 11.46 8.12
CA SER A 90 8.70 12.06 9.38
C SER A 90 10.19 11.79 9.61
N THR A 91 10.85 12.66 10.34
CA THR A 91 12.19 12.36 10.88
C THR A 91 12.06 11.44 12.09
N SER A 92 13.17 10.83 12.52
CA SER A 92 13.21 10.01 13.73
C SER A 92 12.78 10.82 14.98
N GLU A 93 13.11 12.12 15.03
CA GLU A 93 12.70 13.02 16.11
C GLU A 93 11.21 13.33 16.06
N GLU A 94 10.66 13.62 14.88
CA GLU A 94 9.23 13.86 14.67
C GLU A 94 8.40 12.63 15.04
N PHE A 95 8.85 11.43 14.63
CA PHE A 95 8.22 10.16 15.02
C PHE A 95 8.25 9.95 16.53
N ALA A 96 9.43 10.13 17.15
CA ALA A 96 9.60 9.97 18.59
C ALA A 96 8.72 10.93 19.40
N LEU A 97 8.56 12.17 18.92
CA LEU A 97 7.67 13.16 19.55
C LEU A 97 6.22 12.71 19.46
N ALA A 98 5.74 12.38 18.28
CA ALA A 98 4.37 11.90 18.07
C ALA A 98 4.03 10.67 18.93
N VAL A 99 4.93 9.69 18.99
CA VAL A 99 4.74 8.52 19.88
C VAL A 99 4.79 8.90 21.35
N THR A 100 5.64 9.85 21.76
CA THR A 100 5.72 10.29 23.15
C THR A 100 4.41 10.94 23.60
N ASP A 101 3.79 11.74 22.74
CA ASP A 101 2.52 12.42 23.05
C ASP A 101 1.39 11.38 23.21
N VAL A 102 1.30 10.39 22.32
CA VAL A 102 0.31 9.29 22.41
C VAL A 102 0.55 8.45 23.66
N ALA A 103 1.80 8.11 23.95
CA ALA A 103 2.16 7.24 25.07
C ALA A 103 1.68 7.78 26.41
N ALA A 104 1.72 9.11 26.60
CA ALA A 104 1.25 9.74 27.84
C ALA A 104 -0.23 9.43 28.13
N PHE A 105 -1.08 9.36 27.10
CA PHE A 105 -2.50 9.05 27.25
C PHE A 105 -2.77 7.54 27.25
N ALA A 106 -2.00 6.76 26.51
CA ALA A 106 -2.10 5.30 26.52
C ALA A 106 -1.72 4.73 27.90
N ASP A 107 -0.63 5.23 28.49
CA ASP A 107 -0.20 4.84 29.84
C ASP A 107 -1.26 5.22 30.91
N LEU A 108 -1.95 6.37 30.77
CA LEU A 108 -3.06 6.74 31.66
C LEU A 108 -4.22 5.74 31.61
N ARG A 109 -4.56 5.21 30.42
CA ARG A 109 -5.58 4.17 30.28
C ARG A 109 -5.14 2.84 30.92
N GLU A 110 -3.88 2.45 30.70
CA GLU A 110 -3.32 1.23 31.30
C GLU A 110 -3.28 1.34 32.83
N ASP A 111 -2.88 2.48 33.39
CA ASP A 111 -2.87 2.74 34.83
C ASP A 111 -4.27 2.73 35.44
N ALA A 112 -5.30 3.08 34.65
CA ALA A 112 -6.70 2.98 35.05
C ALA A 112 -7.24 1.54 35.00
N GLY A 113 -6.46 0.57 34.47
CA GLY A 113 -6.82 -0.83 34.37
C GLY A 113 -7.57 -1.19 33.06
N GLU A 114 -7.56 -0.28 32.09
CA GLU A 114 -8.14 -0.52 30.75
C GLU A 114 -7.27 -1.47 29.92
N VAL A 115 -7.86 -2.10 28.91
CA VAL A 115 -7.14 -2.96 27.96
C VAL A 115 -6.13 -2.10 27.18
N PRO A 116 -4.85 -2.53 27.10
CA PRO A 116 -3.82 -1.80 26.37
C PRO A 116 -4.18 -1.57 24.91
N ASN A 117 -3.77 -0.43 24.37
CA ASN A 117 -3.85 -0.20 22.93
C ASN A 117 -2.91 -1.12 22.18
N THR A 118 -3.30 -1.49 20.95
CA THR A 118 -2.45 -2.28 20.06
C THR A 118 -1.34 -1.43 19.42
N TYR A 119 -0.32 -2.07 18.90
CA TYR A 119 0.71 -1.44 18.06
C TYR A 119 0.10 -0.56 16.95
N PHE A 120 -0.94 -1.08 16.26
CA PHE A 120 -1.55 -0.36 15.14
C PHE A 120 -2.39 0.83 15.61
N GLU A 121 -3.12 0.70 16.71
CA GLU A 121 -3.85 1.82 17.32
C GLU A 121 -2.90 2.94 17.75
N LEU A 122 -1.76 2.62 18.37
CA LEU A 122 -0.76 3.61 18.80
C LEU A 122 -0.12 4.32 17.61
N THR A 123 0.25 3.59 16.55
CA THR A 123 0.85 4.23 15.37
C THR A 123 -0.16 5.05 14.58
N THR A 124 -1.44 4.65 14.56
CA THR A 124 -2.53 5.42 13.97
C THR A 124 -2.78 6.73 14.75
N ALA A 125 -2.87 6.65 16.08
CA ALA A 125 -3.01 7.83 16.93
C ALA A 125 -1.80 8.78 16.82
N ALA A 126 -0.58 8.23 16.71
CA ALA A 126 0.63 9.02 16.48
C ALA A 126 0.60 9.76 15.13
N ALA A 127 0.06 9.13 14.07
CA ALA A 127 -0.13 9.81 12.79
C ALA A 127 -1.10 10.99 12.91
N PHE A 128 -2.23 10.81 13.57
CA PHE A 128 -3.21 11.89 13.75
C PHE A 128 -2.68 13.03 14.62
N ALA A 129 -1.94 12.73 15.70
CA ALA A 129 -1.26 13.73 16.51
C ALA A 129 -0.22 14.51 15.68
N PHE A 130 0.60 13.81 14.91
CA PHE A 130 1.59 14.41 14.02
C PHE A 130 0.95 15.34 12.98
N PHE A 131 -0.15 14.93 12.35
CA PHE A 131 -0.85 15.76 11.37
C PHE A 131 -1.44 17.03 12.00
N ALA A 132 -2.01 16.93 13.20
CA ALA A 132 -2.51 18.08 13.94
C ALA A 132 -1.38 19.07 14.30
N ASP A 133 -0.24 18.55 14.76
CA ASP A 133 0.95 19.36 15.08
C ASP A 133 1.51 20.08 13.84
N GLN A 134 1.54 19.40 12.71
CA GLN A 134 1.97 19.96 11.42
C GLN A 134 0.91 20.85 10.75
N ALA A 135 -0.24 21.05 11.39
CA ALA A 135 -1.36 21.86 10.88
C ALA A 135 -1.73 21.54 9.42
N VAL A 136 -1.90 20.26 9.09
CA VAL A 136 -2.26 19.84 7.75
C VAL A 136 -3.63 20.36 7.33
N ASN A 137 -3.82 20.60 6.03
CA ASN A 137 -5.11 21.03 5.46
C ASN A 137 -5.95 19.87 4.94
N ALA A 138 -5.34 18.70 4.74
CA ALA A 138 -5.98 17.46 4.34
C ALA A 138 -5.14 16.28 4.79
N ALA A 139 -5.74 15.10 4.90
CA ALA A 139 -5.00 13.86 5.10
C ALA A 139 -5.43 12.76 4.13
N VAL A 140 -4.49 11.89 3.79
CA VAL A 140 -4.74 10.65 3.07
C VAL A 140 -4.36 9.49 4.00
N VAL A 141 -5.34 8.69 4.39
CA VAL A 141 -5.18 7.66 5.42
C VAL A 141 -5.41 6.29 4.80
N GLU A 142 -4.39 5.44 4.83
CA GLU A 142 -4.45 4.06 4.35
C GLU A 142 -4.97 3.14 5.45
N VAL A 143 -5.96 2.31 5.12
CA VAL A 143 -6.48 1.22 5.98
C VAL A 143 -5.41 0.14 6.13
N GLY A 144 -5.15 -0.31 7.35
CA GLY A 144 -4.22 -1.40 7.61
C GLY A 144 -4.77 -2.75 7.16
N LEU A 145 -5.92 -3.15 7.71
CA LEU A 145 -6.56 -4.44 7.42
C LEU A 145 -8.08 -4.33 7.42
N GLY A 146 -8.71 -4.89 6.39
CA GLY A 146 -10.19 -4.89 6.28
C GLY A 146 -10.74 -3.50 5.98
N GLY A 147 -11.36 -2.87 6.94
CA GLY A 147 -11.92 -1.53 6.88
C GLY A 147 -12.82 -1.25 8.09
N ARG A 148 -13.91 -2.00 8.25
CA ARG A 148 -14.96 -1.76 9.27
C ARG A 148 -14.45 -1.60 10.71
N LEU A 149 -13.50 -2.44 11.12
CA LEU A 149 -12.91 -2.46 12.46
C LEU A 149 -11.41 -2.08 12.45
N ASP A 150 -10.94 -1.50 11.33
CA ASP A 150 -9.58 -0.98 11.27
C ASP A 150 -9.45 0.28 12.12
N SER A 151 -8.34 0.43 12.84
CA SER A 151 -8.11 1.57 13.73
C SER A 151 -8.18 2.92 13.01
N THR A 152 -7.98 2.96 11.68
CA THR A 152 -8.13 4.17 10.89
C THR A 152 -9.59 4.57 10.66
N ASN A 153 -10.55 3.65 10.88
CA ASN A 153 -11.98 3.91 10.62
C ASN A 153 -12.68 4.74 11.69
N VAL A 154 -11.93 5.40 12.54
CA VAL A 154 -12.40 6.44 13.47
C VAL A 154 -12.58 7.79 12.77
N VAL A 155 -12.05 7.96 11.55
CA VAL A 155 -12.20 9.19 10.77
C VAL A 155 -13.59 9.25 10.09
N ASP A 156 -14.22 10.42 10.06
CA ASP A 156 -15.40 10.70 9.21
C ASP A 156 -14.91 11.26 7.87
N ALA A 157 -14.50 10.36 6.97
CA ALA A 157 -13.83 10.75 5.74
C ALA A 157 -14.78 11.34 4.69
N GLU A 158 -14.43 12.47 4.09
CA GLU A 158 -15.15 13.09 2.97
C GLU A 158 -15.06 12.24 1.70
N VAL A 159 -13.95 11.51 1.53
CA VAL A 159 -13.76 10.62 0.39
C VAL A 159 -13.29 9.26 0.87
N CYS A 160 -14.02 8.22 0.52
CA CYS A 160 -13.66 6.84 0.78
C CYS A 160 -13.27 6.15 -0.53
N VAL A 161 -12.08 5.56 -0.56
CA VAL A 161 -11.55 4.87 -1.74
C VAL A 161 -11.48 3.38 -1.48
N VAL A 162 -11.95 2.56 -2.43
CA VAL A 162 -11.70 1.11 -2.48
C VAL A 162 -10.98 0.79 -3.77
N THR A 163 -9.66 0.56 -3.69
CA THR A 163 -8.79 0.43 -4.86
C THR A 163 -9.03 -0.84 -5.65
N SER A 164 -9.08 -1.98 -4.97
CA SER A 164 -9.34 -3.30 -5.56
C SER A 164 -9.88 -4.26 -4.51
N ILE A 165 -10.53 -5.33 -4.96
CA ILE A 165 -10.97 -6.45 -4.12
C ILE A 165 -10.44 -7.75 -4.73
N GLY A 166 -9.73 -8.52 -3.91
CA GLY A 166 -9.18 -9.83 -4.24
C GLY A 166 -9.03 -10.66 -2.97
N GLU A 167 -8.66 -11.93 -3.15
CA GLU A 167 -8.49 -12.88 -2.05
C GLU A 167 -7.18 -12.59 -1.29
N ASP A 168 -7.30 -12.00 -0.11
CA ASP A 168 -6.23 -11.83 0.87
C ASP A 168 -6.82 -11.78 2.26
N HIS A 169 -6.09 -12.27 3.26
CA HIS A 169 -6.53 -12.31 4.66
C HIS A 169 -7.91 -12.94 4.88
N THR A 170 -8.22 -13.99 4.12
CA THR A 170 -9.53 -14.66 4.13
C THR A 170 -9.94 -15.21 5.50
N GLU A 171 -8.97 -15.55 6.35
CA GLU A 171 -9.20 -15.97 7.74
C GLU A 171 -9.90 -14.88 8.59
N PHE A 172 -9.73 -13.59 8.24
CA PHE A 172 -10.27 -12.45 8.98
C PHE A 172 -11.42 -11.75 8.25
N LEU A 173 -11.39 -11.72 6.91
CA LEU A 173 -12.28 -10.87 6.11
C LEU A 173 -13.42 -11.64 5.45
N GLY A 174 -13.41 -12.97 5.53
CA GLY A 174 -14.39 -13.84 4.89
C GLY A 174 -13.83 -14.57 3.67
N GLU A 175 -14.55 -15.63 3.27
CA GLU A 175 -14.08 -16.60 2.27
C GLU A 175 -14.42 -16.18 0.82
N ASP A 176 -15.26 -15.18 0.61
CA ASP A 176 -15.70 -14.72 -0.71
C ASP A 176 -15.49 -13.21 -0.93
N LEU A 177 -15.47 -12.82 -2.21
CA LEU A 177 -15.22 -11.44 -2.63
C LEU A 177 -16.28 -10.44 -2.11
N ALA A 178 -17.52 -10.88 -1.93
CA ALA A 178 -18.59 -10.02 -1.43
C ALA A 178 -18.39 -9.71 0.07
N SER A 179 -18.00 -10.70 0.87
CA SER A 179 -17.69 -10.54 2.29
C SER A 179 -16.47 -9.63 2.47
N ILE A 180 -15.39 -9.85 1.70
CA ILE A 180 -14.20 -9.00 1.72
C ILE A 180 -14.56 -7.56 1.31
N ALA A 181 -15.41 -7.40 0.30
CA ALA A 181 -15.89 -6.08 -0.14
C ALA A 181 -16.70 -5.39 0.95
N ALA A 182 -17.60 -6.12 1.65
CA ALA A 182 -18.42 -5.55 2.72
C ALA A 182 -17.58 -4.98 3.86
N GLU A 183 -16.51 -5.66 4.27
CA GLU A 183 -15.56 -5.16 5.28
C GLU A 183 -14.83 -3.89 4.81
N LYS A 184 -14.41 -3.83 3.53
CA LYS A 184 -13.65 -2.70 3.02
C LYS A 184 -14.52 -1.48 2.70
N VAL A 185 -15.68 -1.69 2.11
CA VAL A 185 -16.63 -0.61 1.76
C VAL A 185 -17.26 0.01 3.02
N ALA A 186 -17.22 -0.69 4.17
CA ALA A 186 -17.74 -0.18 5.44
C ALA A 186 -17.05 1.10 5.94
N ILE A 187 -15.91 1.49 5.40
CA ILE A 187 -15.28 2.79 5.68
C ILE A 187 -16.09 3.98 5.18
N ALA A 188 -17.03 3.77 4.24
CA ALA A 188 -17.87 4.85 3.73
C ALA A 188 -18.97 5.22 4.73
N GLY A 189 -19.00 6.48 5.15
CA GLY A 189 -20.01 7.10 5.99
C GLY A 189 -21.07 7.86 5.19
N THR A 190 -22.04 8.49 5.87
CA THR A 190 -23.16 9.24 5.24
C THR A 190 -22.74 10.56 4.62
N SER A 191 -21.56 11.09 4.98
CA SER A 191 -20.96 12.32 4.44
C SER A 191 -19.97 12.08 3.30
N SER A 192 -19.64 10.80 3.01
CA SER A 192 -18.57 10.44 2.09
C SER A 192 -18.99 10.47 0.61
N ILE A 193 -18.00 10.68 -0.27
CA ILE A 193 -18.06 10.25 -1.68
C ILE A 193 -17.28 8.93 -1.76
N LEU A 194 -17.93 7.86 -2.26
CA LEU A 194 -17.28 6.57 -2.49
C LEU A 194 -16.63 6.56 -3.87
N VAL A 195 -15.33 6.26 -3.94
CA VAL A 195 -14.56 6.08 -5.18
C VAL A 195 -14.09 4.63 -5.24
N THR A 196 -14.45 3.91 -6.30
CA THR A 196 -14.01 2.51 -6.46
C THR A 196 -13.19 2.32 -7.71
N GLY A 197 -12.09 1.57 -7.59
CA GLY A 197 -11.32 1.10 -8.71
C GLY A 197 -12.04 -0.01 -9.49
N GLU A 198 -11.29 -0.77 -10.28
CA GLU A 198 -11.82 -1.94 -10.98
C GLU A 198 -12.15 -3.04 -9.96
N LEU A 199 -13.43 -3.29 -9.77
CA LEU A 199 -13.92 -4.30 -8.82
C LEU A 199 -14.59 -5.47 -9.56
N PRO A 200 -14.37 -6.73 -9.10
CA PRO A 200 -15.17 -7.86 -9.54
C PRO A 200 -16.68 -7.64 -9.28
N GLU A 201 -17.54 -8.20 -10.14
CA GLU A 201 -18.99 -8.00 -10.09
C GLU A 201 -19.60 -8.18 -8.67
N PRO A 202 -19.29 -9.25 -7.89
CA PRO A 202 -19.85 -9.40 -6.55
C PRO A 202 -19.43 -8.25 -5.60
N ALA A 203 -18.21 -7.75 -5.71
CA ALA A 203 -17.70 -6.65 -4.91
C ALA A 203 -18.30 -5.31 -5.33
N LEU A 204 -18.47 -5.09 -6.64
CA LEU A 204 -19.11 -3.88 -7.18
C LEU A 204 -20.57 -3.78 -6.73
N GLU A 205 -21.31 -4.88 -6.69
CA GLU A 205 -22.71 -4.87 -6.20
C GLU A 205 -22.78 -4.50 -4.71
N VAL A 206 -21.84 -5.00 -3.88
CA VAL A 206 -21.75 -4.58 -2.47
C VAL A 206 -21.47 -3.08 -2.35
N ALA A 207 -20.55 -2.53 -3.14
CA ALA A 207 -20.26 -1.09 -3.15
C ALA A 207 -21.45 -0.26 -3.61
N ASN A 208 -22.15 -0.71 -4.67
CA ASN A 208 -23.39 -0.10 -5.15
C ASN A 208 -24.51 -0.13 -4.10
N GLN A 209 -24.67 -1.25 -3.40
CA GLN A 209 -25.68 -1.37 -2.33
C GLN A 209 -25.34 -0.43 -1.17
N ARG A 210 -24.09 -0.41 -0.71
CA ARG A 210 -23.64 0.49 0.36
C ARG A 210 -23.91 1.96 0.03
N SER A 211 -23.59 2.40 -1.19
CA SER A 211 -23.82 3.79 -1.61
C SER A 211 -25.31 4.14 -1.68
N ARG A 212 -26.18 3.20 -2.13
CA ARG A 212 -27.64 3.39 -2.10
C ARG A 212 -28.18 3.50 -0.67
N ASP A 213 -27.73 2.60 0.24
CA ASP A 213 -28.19 2.57 1.63
C ASP A 213 -27.83 3.84 2.38
N LEU A 214 -26.67 4.42 2.09
CA LEU A 214 -26.19 5.67 2.68
C LEU A 214 -26.70 6.92 1.94
N GLY A 215 -27.20 6.79 0.71
CA GLY A 215 -27.61 7.92 -0.13
C GLY A 215 -26.43 8.78 -0.59
N ILE A 216 -25.23 8.21 -0.74
CA ILE A 216 -24.01 8.91 -1.10
C ILE A 216 -23.66 8.75 -2.59
N GLN A 217 -22.83 9.68 -3.11
CA GLN A 217 -22.31 9.59 -4.46
C GLN A 217 -21.31 8.42 -4.56
N HIS A 218 -21.38 7.66 -5.67
CA HIS A 218 -20.45 6.59 -6.00
C HIS A 218 -19.78 6.90 -7.35
N ARG A 219 -18.47 7.13 -7.36
CA ARG A 219 -17.64 7.29 -8.55
C ARG A 219 -16.98 5.96 -8.88
N ARG A 220 -17.32 5.37 -10.02
CA ARG A 220 -16.90 4.03 -10.45
C ARG A 220 -15.90 4.11 -11.58
N TYR A 221 -14.82 3.36 -11.46
CA TYR A 221 -13.83 3.23 -12.53
C TYR A 221 -14.50 2.71 -13.83
N GLU A 222 -14.03 3.18 -14.98
CA GLU A 222 -14.55 2.95 -16.35
C GLU A 222 -15.97 3.45 -16.60
N ILE A 223 -16.70 3.89 -15.60
CA ILE A 223 -18.06 4.46 -15.74
C ILE A 223 -18.04 5.96 -15.55
N ASP A 224 -17.65 6.40 -14.36
CA ASP A 224 -17.70 7.80 -13.96
C ASP A 224 -16.35 8.51 -14.16
N TYR A 225 -15.24 7.75 -14.17
CA TYR A 225 -13.86 8.18 -14.43
C TYR A 225 -13.04 6.99 -14.96
N GLY A 226 -11.84 7.22 -15.50
CA GLY A 226 -11.01 6.13 -16.02
C GLY A 226 -9.80 6.60 -16.84
N ILE A 227 -9.29 5.74 -17.69
CA ILE A 227 -8.17 6.00 -18.61
C ILE A 227 -8.71 5.98 -20.04
N ASP A 228 -8.67 7.13 -20.73
CA ASP A 228 -9.14 7.21 -22.12
C ASP A 228 -8.09 6.73 -23.13
N SER A 229 -6.82 6.98 -22.83
CA SER A 229 -5.70 6.48 -23.65
C SER A 229 -4.41 6.40 -22.84
N TYR A 230 -3.50 5.51 -23.26
CA TYR A 230 -2.15 5.46 -22.75
C TYR A 230 -1.17 4.98 -23.81
N GLU A 231 0.05 5.48 -23.74
CA GLU A 231 1.16 5.07 -24.58
C GLU A 231 2.39 4.86 -23.70
N ARG A 232 3.21 3.86 -24.08
CA ARG A 232 4.44 3.59 -23.37
C ARG A 232 5.52 4.59 -23.77
N GLY A 233 6.01 5.35 -22.79
CA GLY A 233 7.18 6.23 -22.91
C GLY A 233 8.45 5.57 -22.39
N VAL A 234 9.57 6.29 -22.45
CA VAL A 234 10.82 5.89 -21.81
C VAL A 234 10.71 6.13 -20.32
N GLY A 235 10.72 5.06 -19.53
CA GLY A 235 10.65 5.12 -18.05
C GLY A 235 9.26 5.45 -17.50
N GLY A 236 8.18 5.24 -18.24
CA GLY A 236 6.83 5.50 -17.77
C GLY A 236 5.78 5.49 -18.88
N TRP A 237 4.67 6.15 -18.63
CA TRP A 237 3.49 6.17 -19.47
C TRP A 237 3.05 7.60 -19.78
N LEU A 238 2.74 7.89 -21.04
CA LEU A 238 1.97 9.07 -21.40
C LEU A 238 0.49 8.69 -21.47
N THR A 239 -0.37 9.39 -20.75
CA THR A 239 -1.76 9.00 -20.59
C THR A 239 -2.72 10.18 -20.64
N THR A 240 -3.96 9.90 -21.03
CA THR A 240 -5.12 10.77 -20.88
C THR A 240 -6.04 10.18 -19.82
N ILE A 241 -6.26 10.92 -18.74
CA ILE A 241 -7.13 10.52 -17.64
C ILE A 241 -8.48 11.22 -17.79
N ARG A 242 -9.54 10.44 -17.91
CA ARG A 242 -10.91 10.93 -17.78
C ARG A 242 -11.24 11.01 -16.29
N GLY A 243 -11.19 12.20 -15.71
CA GLY A 243 -11.69 12.47 -14.36
C GLY A 243 -13.22 12.47 -14.29
N ALA A 244 -13.77 12.60 -13.10
CA ALA A 244 -15.22 12.74 -12.93
C ALA A 244 -15.72 14.13 -13.35
N GLU A 245 -14.88 15.13 -13.28
CA GLU A 245 -15.22 16.54 -13.59
C GLU A 245 -14.74 16.98 -14.99
N THR A 246 -13.64 16.41 -15.49
CA THR A 246 -13.05 16.76 -16.80
C THR A 246 -12.03 15.73 -17.25
N THR A 247 -11.58 15.81 -18.50
CA THR A 247 -10.48 15.01 -19.03
C THR A 247 -9.15 15.76 -18.90
N TYR A 248 -8.09 15.06 -18.51
CA TYR A 248 -6.71 15.54 -18.35
C TYR A 248 -5.82 14.85 -19.37
N GLU A 249 -5.38 15.62 -20.36
CA GLU A 249 -4.55 15.12 -21.48
C GLU A 249 -3.06 15.30 -21.19
N ASP A 250 -2.23 14.51 -21.86
CA ASP A 250 -0.76 14.59 -21.86
C ASP A 250 -0.15 14.53 -20.45
N ILE A 251 -0.60 13.59 -19.64
CA ILE A 251 -0.03 13.32 -18.33
C ILE A 251 1.08 12.26 -18.48
N PHE A 252 2.32 12.62 -18.16
CA PHE A 252 3.42 11.66 -18.08
C PHE A 252 3.60 11.16 -16.66
N LEU A 253 3.45 9.84 -16.47
CA LEU A 253 3.61 9.16 -15.19
C LEU A 253 4.89 8.29 -15.22
N PRO A 254 5.99 8.65 -14.54
CA PRO A 254 7.27 7.94 -14.55
C PRO A 254 7.27 6.71 -13.63
N LEU A 255 6.26 5.87 -13.75
CA LEU A 255 6.08 4.64 -12.99
C LEU A 255 6.01 3.44 -13.93
N HIS A 256 6.49 2.30 -13.47
CA HIS A 256 6.35 1.03 -14.17
C HIS A 256 5.08 0.30 -13.72
N GLY A 257 4.52 -0.53 -14.62
CA GLY A 257 3.30 -1.30 -14.40
C GLY A 257 2.02 -0.53 -14.76
N HIS A 258 1.24 -1.09 -15.71
CA HIS A 258 -0.04 -0.53 -16.13
C HIS A 258 -0.99 -0.27 -14.95
N TYR A 259 -0.94 -1.11 -13.90
CA TYR A 259 -1.75 -0.93 -12.69
C TYR A 259 -1.51 0.41 -11.96
N GLN A 260 -0.35 1.06 -12.18
CA GLN A 260 -0.08 2.38 -11.62
C GLN A 260 -0.90 3.49 -12.32
N LEU A 261 -1.23 3.30 -13.60
CA LEU A 261 -2.17 4.20 -14.29
C LEU A 261 -3.56 4.14 -13.65
N VAL A 262 -4.02 2.92 -13.31
CA VAL A 262 -5.30 2.72 -12.61
C VAL A 262 -5.27 3.39 -11.22
N ASN A 263 -4.19 3.15 -10.44
CA ASN A 263 -4.02 3.80 -9.13
C ASN A 263 -3.99 5.33 -9.26
N PHE A 264 -3.36 5.87 -10.32
CA PHE A 264 -3.33 7.30 -10.60
C PHE A 264 -4.72 7.85 -10.96
N ALA A 265 -5.48 7.16 -11.81
CA ALA A 265 -6.84 7.55 -12.14
C ALA A 265 -7.77 7.56 -10.90
N ILE A 266 -7.63 6.57 -10.00
CA ILE A 266 -8.33 6.54 -8.71
C ILE A 266 -7.93 7.75 -7.84
N ALA A 267 -6.63 8.05 -7.76
CA ALA A 267 -6.12 9.18 -6.99
C ALA A 267 -6.63 10.53 -7.53
N VAL A 268 -6.71 10.68 -8.86
CA VAL A 268 -7.32 11.87 -9.52
C VAL A 268 -8.78 12.01 -9.14
N ALA A 269 -9.58 10.94 -9.26
CA ALA A 269 -11.00 10.96 -8.92
C ALA A 269 -11.26 11.25 -7.43
N ALA A 270 -10.38 10.74 -6.54
CA ALA A 270 -10.45 11.01 -5.11
C ALA A 270 -10.05 12.47 -4.78
N ALA A 271 -9.02 13.00 -5.43
CA ALA A 271 -8.60 14.38 -5.26
C ALA A 271 -9.67 15.38 -5.78
N GLU A 272 -10.28 15.10 -6.96
CA GLU A 272 -11.41 15.88 -7.46
C GLU A 272 -12.59 15.87 -6.46
N ALA A 273 -12.85 14.72 -5.85
CA ALA A 273 -13.93 14.58 -4.87
C ALA A 273 -13.66 15.43 -3.62
N LEU A 274 -12.43 15.40 -3.09
CA LEU A 274 -12.07 16.18 -1.91
C LEU A 274 -12.06 17.68 -2.19
N VAL A 275 -11.49 18.10 -3.33
CA VAL A 275 -11.41 19.51 -3.72
C VAL A 275 -12.77 20.08 -4.16
N GLY A 276 -13.72 19.20 -4.56
CA GLY A 276 -15.08 19.56 -4.96
C GLY A 276 -15.15 20.25 -6.33
N ARG A 277 -14.11 20.13 -7.17
CA ARG A 277 -14.02 20.73 -8.52
C ARG A 277 -12.95 20.04 -9.35
N LYS A 278 -12.93 20.35 -10.68
CA LYS A 278 -11.83 19.93 -11.55
C LYS A 278 -10.47 20.41 -11.00
N LEU A 279 -9.46 19.59 -11.19
CA LEU A 279 -8.07 19.89 -10.84
C LEU A 279 -7.44 20.85 -11.88
N ASP A 280 -6.41 21.55 -11.48
CA ASP A 280 -5.55 22.28 -12.43
C ASP A 280 -4.65 21.29 -13.18
N VAL A 281 -4.66 21.34 -14.51
CA VAL A 281 -3.95 20.35 -15.33
C VAL A 281 -2.43 20.46 -15.21
N GLU A 282 -1.90 21.66 -15.03
CA GLU A 282 -0.45 21.85 -14.88
C GLU A 282 0.01 21.34 -13.51
N ALA A 283 -0.74 21.64 -12.44
CA ALA A 283 -0.46 21.09 -11.13
C ALA A 283 -0.57 19.54 -11.12
N LEU A 284 -1.51 18.97 -11.88
CA LEU A 284 -1.62 17.53 -12.03
C LEU A 284 -0.43 16.93 -12.79
N ARG A 285 0.07 17.59 -13.84
CA ARG A 285 1.28 17.20 -14.56
C ARG A 285 2.52 17.26 -13.67
N ASP A 286 2.66 18.32 -12.88
CA ASP A 286 3.76 18.46 -11.91
C ASP A 286 3.73 17.35 -10.86
N ALA A 287 2.55 17.03 -10.32
CA ALA A 287 2.37 15.91 -9.38
C ALA A 287 2.74 14.55 -10.00
N ALA A 288 2.30 14.31 -11.23
CA ALA A 288 2.61 13.07 -11.94
C ALA A 288 4.10 12.94 -12.22
N ALA A 289 4.76 13.99 -12.67
CA ALA A 289 6.17 13.99 -13.08
C ALA A 289 7.14 13.64 -11.95
N VAL A 290 6.77 13.92 -10.70
CA VAL A 290 7.59 13.62 -9.51
C VAL A 290 7.15 12.33 -8.79
N ALA A 291 6.18 11.60 -9.35
CA ALA A 291 5.64 10.42 -8.71
C ALA A 291 6.69 9.30 -8.57
N THR A 292 6.84 8.82 -7.35
CA THR A 292 7.66 7.64 -7.03
C THR A 292 6.90 6.74 -6.06
N ILE A 293 6.92 5.45 -6.33
CA ILE A 293 6.29 4.45 -5.46
C ILE A 293 7.33 3.37 -5.14
N PRO A 294 8.11 3.55 -4.08
CA PRO A 294 9.13 2.59 -3.68
C PRO A 294 8.57 1.18 -3.53
N GLY A 295 9.33 0.19 -4.02
CA GLY A 295 8.96 -1.22 -3.95
C GLY A 295 7.81 -1.64 -4.87
N ARG A 296 7.48 -0.88 -5.92
CA ARG A 296 6.46 -1.25 -6.92
C ARG A 296 7.05 -1.14 -8.32
N MET A 297 7.41 -2.29 -8.90
CA MET A 297 8.17 -2.41 -10.14
C MET A 297 9.32 -1.40 -10.21
N GLU A 298 10.04 -1.28 -9.10
CA GLU A 298 11.10 -0.30 -8.92
C GLU A 298 12.44 -0.85 -9.44
N PRO A 299 13.10 -0.19 -10.41
CA PRO A 299 14.44 -0.54 -10.82
C PRO A 299 15.48 -0.05 -9.80
N LEU A 300 16.28 -0.96 -9.23
CA LEU A 300 17.32 -0.65 -8.23
C LEU A 300 18.74 -0.73 -8.78
N ALA A 301 18.97 -1.46 -9.88
CA ALA A 301 20.28 -1.57 -10.51
C ALA A 301 20.13 -1.81 -12.03
N SER A 302 21.16 -1.45 -12.79
CA SER A 302 21.14 -1.53 -14.25
C SER A 302 22.01 -2.67 -14.84
N SER A 303 22.97 -3.21 -14.10
CA SER A 303 23.87 -4.29 -14.58
C SER A 303 24.31 -5.21 -13.44
N PRO A 304 23.72 -6.44 -13.34
CA PRO A 304 22.51 -6.85 -14.02
C PRO A 304 21.34 -5.92 -13.66
N PHE A 305 20.31 -5.88 -14.53
CA PHE A 305 19.10 -5.14 -14.23
C PHE A 305 18.39 -5.78 -13.04
N VAL A 306 18.13 -5.02 -11.99
CA VAL A 306 17.42 -5.51 -10.79
C VAL A 306 16.14 -4.71 -10.62
N MET A 307 15.01 -5.40 -10.69
CA MET A 307 13.68 -4.84 -10.43
C MET A 307 13.08 -5.49 -9.18
N VAL A 308 12.49 -4.69 -8.31
CA VAL A 308 11.79 -5.17 -7.11
C VAL A 308 10.31 -4.83 -7.17
N ASP A 309 9.47 -5.72 -6.64
CA ASP A 309 8.05 -5.48 -6.45
C ASP A 309 7.53 -6.18 -5.20
N ALA A 310 6.81 -5.48 -4.36
CA ALA A 310 6.28 -6.00 -3.10
C ALA A 310 4.94 -6.76 -3.24
N ALA A 311 4.64 -7.32 -4.40
CA ALA A 311 3.52 -8.25 -4.57
C ALA A 311 3.71 -9.46 -3.65
N HIS A 312 2.69 -9.75 -2.83
CA HIS A 312 2.77 -10.74 -1.76
C HIS A 312 1.53 -11.63 -1.65
N ASN A 313 0.62 -11.51 -2.60
CA ASN A 313 -0.55 -12.38 -2.79
C ASN A 313 -0.69 -12.77 -4.26
N ALA A 314 -1.53 -13.74 -4.57
CA ALA A 314 -1.68 -14.29 -5.92
C ALA A 314 -2.11 -13.22 -6.93
N ASP A 315 -3.09 -12.36 -6.61
CA ASP A 315 -3.58 -11.30 -7.50
C ASP A 315 -2.51 -10.24 -7.78
N GLY A 316 -1.74 -9.84 -6.74
CA GLY A 316 -0.61 -8.93 -6.88
C GLY A 316 0.47 -9.50 -7.80
N VAL A 317 0.84 -10.77 -7.61
CA VAL A 317 1.82 -11.46 -8.47
C VAL A 317 1.31 -11.62 -9.90
N ALA A 318 0.03 -11.97 -10.09
CA ALA A 318 -0.55 -12.04 -11.44
C ALA A 318 -0.50 -10.68 -12.16
N THR A 319 -0.74 -9.60 -11.42
CA THR A 319 -0.65 -8.22 -11.94
C THR A 319 0.79 -7.84 -12.28
N LEU A 320 1.75 -8.18 -11.41
CA LEU A 320 3.18 -8.00 -11.66
C LEU A 320 3.61 -8.74 -12.93
N VAL A 321 3.24 -10.02 -13.07
CA VAL A 321 3.60 -10.84 -14.24
C VAL A 321 3.05 -10.24 -15.52
N ARG A 322 1.78 -9.81 -15.55
CA ARG A 322 1.22 -9.10 -16.72
C ARG A 322 2.03 -7.86 -17.07
N SER A 323 2.38 -7.07 -16.07
CA SER A 323 3.14 -5.82 -16.26
C SER A 323 4.55 -6.07 -16.79
N VAL A 324 5.28 -7.06 -16.26
CA VAL A 324 6.62 -7.38 -16.76
C VAL A 324 6.58 -8.02 -18.15
N GLN A 325 5.53 -8.76 -18.52
CA GLN A 325 5.35 -9.27 -19.87
C GLN A 325 5.05 -8.15 -20.87
N GLU A 326 4.26 -7.16 -20.48
CA GLU A 326 3.94 -6.00 -21.31
C GLU A 326 5.16 -5.09 -21.51
N GLU A 327 5.88 -4.77 -20.42
CA GLU A 327 7.00 -3.83 -20.48
C GLU A 327 8.32 -4.45 -20.92
N TYR A 328 8.53 -5.73 -20.62
CA TYR A 328 9.78 -6.46 -20.86
C TYR A 328 9.54 -7.81 -21.55
N PRO A 329 8.88 -7.86 -22.71
CA PRO A 329 8.39 -9.10 -23.34
C PRO A 329 9.50 -10.09 -23.72
N THR A 330 10.74 -9.63 -23.87
CA THR A 330 11.89 -10.47 -24.26
C THR A 330 12.74 -10.93 -23.08
N ILE A 331 12.49 -10.38 -21.88
CA ILE A 331 13.29 -10.71 -20.69
C ILE A 331 12.78 -12.01 -20.06
N ARG A 332 13.71 -12.90 -19.75
CA ARG A 332 13.51 -14.06 -18.88
C ARG A 332 14.23 -13.77 -17.56
N TRP A 333 13.46 -13.64 -16.49
CA TRP A 333 13.94 -13.16 -15.21
C TRP A 333 14.62 -14.26 -14.40
N GLN A 334 15.73 -13.94 -13.77
CA GLN A 334 16.19 -14.66 -12.61
C GLN A 334 15.36 -14.18 -11.41
N LEU A 335 14.53 -15.05 -10.84
CA LEU A 335 13.67 -14.69 -9.72
C LEU A 335 14.46 -14.76 -8.40
N LEU A 336 14.33 -13.74 -7.56
CA LEU A 336 14.67 -13.76 -6.14
C LEU A 336 13.36 -13.74 -5.35
N PHE A 337 13.07 -14.83 -4.63
CA PHE A 337 11.73 -15.05 -4.05
C PHE A 337 11.80 -15.36 -2.56
N GLY A 338 11.03 -14.60 -1.78
CA GLY A 338 10.83 -14.81 -0.35
C GLY A 338 9.41 -14.42 0.05
N VAL A 339 8.71 -15.24 0.81
CA VAL A 339 7.28 -15.09 1.07
C VAL A 339 6.91 -15.45 2.51
N MET A 340 5.81 -14.91 3.02
CA MET A 340 5.21 -15.26 4.31
C MET A 340 4.32 -16.51 4.18
N GLY A 341 4.28 -17.34 5.22
CA GLY A 341 3.59 -18.62 5.23
C GLY A 341 2.05 -18.55 5.26
N ASP A 342 1.49 -17.37 5.50
CA ASP A 342 0.04 -17.10 5.46
C ASP A 342 -0.51 -16.88 4.04
N LYS A 343 0.32 -17.01 3.00
CA LYS A 343 -0.06 -16.73 1.61
C LYS A 343 -0.24 -17.99 0.78
N ASN A 344 -1.00 -17.89 -0.31
CA ASN A 344 -1.15 -18.97 -1.28
C ASN A 344 0.09 -19.07 -2.18
N VAL A 345 1.15 -19.67 -1.64
CA VAL A 345 2.49 -19.73 -2.25
C VAL A 345 2.49 -20.49 -3.57
N ASP A 346 1.76 -21.61 -3.64
CA ASP A 346 1.71 -22.44 -4.86
C ASP A 346 1.13 -21.65 -6.03
N LEU A 347 0.04 -20.90 -5.83
CA LEU A 347 -0.58 -20.08 -6.87
C LEU A 347 0.31 -18.89 -7.28
N MET A 348 1.02 -18.28 -6.33
CA MET A 348 2.01 -17.23 -6.65
C MET A 348 3.12 -17.77 -7.56
N ILE A 349 3.64 -18.98 -7.27
CA ILE A 349 4.67 -19.64 -8.07
C ILE A 349 4.14 -19.97 -9.46
N GLU A 350 2.92 -20.50 -9.59
CA GLU A 350 2.28 -20.78 -10.87
C GLU A 350 2.22 -19.53 -11.77
N HIS A 351 1.81 -18.40 -11.22
CA HIS A 351 1.77 -17.13 -11.95
C HIS A 351 3.15 -16.66 -12.40
N LEU A 352 4.20 -16.85 -11.59
CA LEU A 352 5.58 -16.43 -11.93
C LEU A 352 6.21 -17.30 -13.03
N GLY A 353 5.79 -18.57 -13.17
CA GLY A 353 6.37 -19.56 -14.11
C GLY A 353 6.61 -19.03 -15.52
N PRO A 354 5.65 -18.34 -16.17
CA PRO A 354 5.79 -17.87 -17.56
C PRO A 354 6.95 -16.90 -17.80
N VAL A 355 7.45 -16.21 -16.79
CA VAL A 355 8.44 -15.12 -16.94
C VAL A 355 9.83 -15.49 -16.39
N VAL A 356 9.96 -16.55 -15.60
CA VAL A 356 11.22 -16.90 -14.94
C VAL A 356 12.06 -17.91 -15.72
N LYS A 357 13.40 -17.82 -15.59
CA LYS A 357 14.38 -18.79 -16.12
C LYS A 357 15.07 -19.60 -15.03
N GLY A 358 15.06 -19.11 -13.78
CA GLY A 358 15.65 -19.72 -12.61
C GLY A 358 15.17 -19.00 -11.36
N VAL A 359 15.27 -19.64 -10.19
CA VAL A 359 14.76 -19.11 -8.93
C VAL A 359 15.83 -19.25 -7.83
N VAL A 360 16.10 -18.17 -7.12
CA VAL A 360 16.78 -18.17 -5.83
C VAL A 360 15.75 -17.88 -4.76
N THR A 361 15.57 -18.81 -3.81
CA THR A 361 14.67 -18.62 -2.68
C THR A 361 15.44 -18.17 -1.46
N THR A 362 14.82 -17.33 -0.62
CA THR A 362 15.39 -16.89 0.64
C THR A 362 14.31 -16.70 1.70
N ALA A 363 14.69 -16.70 2.97
CA ALA A 363 13.84 -16.27 4.06
C ALA A 363 14.24 -14.86 4.51
N VAL A 364 13.25 -14.01 4.73
CA VAL A 364 13.46 -12.72 5.42
C VAL A 364 13.50 -12.96 6.93
N ASP A 365 14.08 -12.02 7.68
CA ASP A 365 14.18 -12.12 9.14
C ASP A 365 12.84 -11.78 9.82
N GLU A 366 11.84 -12.64 9.55
CA GLU A 366 10.49 -12.53 10.06
C GLU A 366 9.99 -13.91 10.53
N LYS A 367 9.34 -13.96 11.70
CA LYS A 367 8.87 -15.23 12.32
C LYS A 367 7.93 -16.06 11.44
N ARG A 368 7.19 -15.40 10.55
CA ARG A 368 6.22 -16.04 9.64
C ARG A 368 6.79 -16.33 8.25
N ALA A 369 8.06 -16.04 8.01
CA ALA A 369 8.68 -16.30 6.70
C ALA A 369 8.78 -17.81 6.43
N VAL A 370 8.48 -18.22 5.21
CA VAL A 370 8.71 -19.59 4.76
C VAL A 370 10.22 -19.82 4.67
N PRO A 371 10.75 -20.91 5.28
CA PRO A 371 12.17 -21.25 5.19
C PRO A 371 12.62 -21.41 3.72
N ALA A 372 13.80 -20.89 3.37
CA ALA A 372 14.29 -20.89 1.99
C ALA A 372 14.31 -22.26 1.32
N VAL A 373 14.69 -23.31 2.06
CA VAL A 373 14.75 -24.71 1.57
C VAL A 373 13.33 -25.27 1.32
N GLU A 374 12.38 -24.96 2.18
CA GLU A 374 10.97 -25.36 2.02
C GLU A 374 10.37 -24.66 0.80
N LEU A 375 10.61 -23.36 0.66
CA LEU A 375 10.17 -22.58 -0.49
C LEU A 375 10.77 -23.10 -1.80
N ALA A 376 12.07 -23.48 -1.81
CA ALA A 376 12.74 -24.11 -2.96
C ALA A 376 12.09 -25.43 -3.36
N ALA A 377 11.71 -26.26 -2.38
CA ALA A 377 11.00 -27.52 -2.63
C ALA A 377 9.61 -27.27 -3.24
N GLY A 378 8.87 -26.26 -2.73
CA GLY A 378 7.59 -25.83 -3.30
C GLY A 378 7.73 -25.36 -4.77
N VAL A 379 8.70 -24.48 -5.05
CA VAL A 379 9.00 -24.04 -6.41
C VAL A 379 9.33 -25.20 -7.34
N SER A 380 10.19 -26.13 -6.90
CA SER A 380 10.58 -27.29 -7.73
C SER A 380 9.41 -28.23 -8.03
N LYS A 381 8.43 -28.32 -7.13
CA LYS A 381 7.19 -29.09 -7.31
C LYS A 381 6.26 -28.45 -8.32
N VAL A 382 6.06 -27.12 -8.25
CA VAL A 382 5.10 -26.39 -9.09
C VAL A 382 5.70 -26.10 -10.47
N LEU A 383 7.00 -25.80 -10.56
CA LEU A 383 7.72 -25.48 -11.81
C LEU A 383 8.81 -26.52 -12.11
N PRO A 384 8.45 -27.76 -12.46
CA PRO A 384 9.42 -28.79 -12.75
C PRO A 384 10.28 -28.40 -13.99
N GLY A 385 11.59 -28.44 -13.81
CA GLY A 385 12.55 -28.09 -14.87
C GLY A 385 13.10 -26.66 -14.81
N ILE A 386 12.60 -25.80 -13.94
CA ILE A 386 13.22 -24.52 -13.62
C ILE A 386 14.32 -24.76 -12.56
N PRO A 387 15.57 -24.28 -12.77
CA PRO A 387 16.62 -24.34 -11.75
C PRO A 387 16.22 -23.56 -10.49
N VAL A 388 16.37 -24.19 -9.33
CA VAL A 388 16.03 -23.58 -8.04
C VAL A 388 17.18 -23.79 -7.05
N VAL A 389 17.56 -22.72 -6.35
CA VAL A 389 18.57 -22.74 -5.30
C VAL A 389 18.04 -22.01 -4.07
N ALA A 390 18.27 -22.56 -2.88
CA ALA A 390 17.97 -21.90 -1.62
C ALA A 390 19.20 -21.16 -1.09
N ALA A 391 19.01 -19.95 -0.58
CA ALA A 391 20.07 -19.13 0.01
C ALA A 391 19.72 -18.81 1.47
N ASP A 392 20.73 -18.80 2.34
CA ASP A 392 20.56 -18.70 3.80
C ASP A 392 20.10 -17.28 4.26
N ASN A 393 20.41 -16.24 3.49
CA ASN A 393 20.04 -14.87 3.80
C ASN A 393 19.85 -14.04 2.52
N VAL A 394 19.25 -12.85 2.66
CA VAL A 394 18.87 -11.99 1.53
C VAL A 394 20.09 -11.47 0.77
N GLU A 395 21.19 -11.12 1.45
CA GLU A 395 22.43 -10.64 0.84
C GLU A 395 23.03 -11.68 -0.10
N TYR A 396 23.19 -12.91 0.41
CA TYR A 396 23.71 -14.01 -0.38
C TYR A 396 22.77 -14.41 -1.52
N ALA A 397 21.47 -14.37 -1.27
CA ALA A 397 20.46 -14.61 -2.30
C ALA A 397 20.53 -13.58 -3.45
N LEU A 398 20.75 -12.30 -3.14
CA LEU A 398 20.94 -11.24 -4.14
C LEU A 398 22.20 -11.49 -4.98
N ASP A 399 23.34 -11.82 -4.33
CA ASP A 399 24.58 -12.12 -5.03
C ASP A 399 24.45 -13.31 -5.97
N MET A 400 23.81 -14.39 -5.51
CA MET A 400 23.51 -15.56 -6.33
C MET A 400 22.59 -15.22 -7.51
N ALA A 401 21.51 -14.50 -7.26
CA ALA A 401 20.56 -14.12 -8.31
C ALA A 401 21.25 -13.25 -9.39
N ARG A 402 22.11 -12.32 -8.97
CA ARG A 402 22.89 -11.48 -9.89
C ARG A 402 23.93 -12.29 -10.69
N ALA A 403 24.60 -13.24 -10.05
CA ALA A 403 25.56 -14.12 -10.71
C ALA A 403 24.88 -15.01 -11.76
N GLU A 404 23.74 -15.62 -11.42
CA GLU A 404 22.94 -16.46 -12.34
C GLU A 404 22.28 -15.63 -13.47
N ALA A 405 21.92 -14.38 -13.20
CA ALA A 405 21.42 -13.49 -14.25
C ALA A 405 22.50 -13.16 -15.28
N GLY A 406 23.76 -12.96 -14.81
CA GLY A 406 24.86 -12.44 -15.63
C GLY A 406 24.75 -10.93 -15.87
N ALA A 407 25.82 -10.29 -16.34
CA ALA A 407 25.91 -8.83 -16.46
C ALA A 407 24.79 -8.20 -17.35
N ASP A 408 24.40 -8.90 -18.41
CA ASP A 408 23.38 -8.46 -19.36
C ASP A 408 21.98 -9.04 -19.04
N GLY A 409 21.86 -9.75 -17.92
CA GLY A 409 20.60 -10.37 -17.51
C GLY A 409 19.77 -9.49 -16.59
N ALA A 410 18.66 -10.06 -16.09
CA ALA A 410 17.73 -9.36 -15.23
C ALA A 410 17.29 -10.21 -14.02
N VAL A 411 17.20 -9.58 -12.86
CA VAL A 411 16.68 -10.12 -11.61
C VAL A 411 15.34 -9.46 -11.30
N LEU A 412 14.31 -10.26 -11.03
CA LEU A 412 13.05 -9.83 -10.46
C LEU A 412 12.97 -10.32 -9.02
N ALA A 413 12.83 -9.41 -8.06
CA ALA A 413 12.69 -9.78 -6.66
C ALA A 413 11.28 -9.45 -6.16
N THR A 414 10.58 -10.46 -5.59
CA THR A 414 9.19 -10.30 -5.17
C THR A 414 8.77 -11.35 -4.11
N GLY A 415 7.54 -11.24 -3.61
CA GLY A 415 6.90 -12.18 -2.69
C GLY A 415 6.70 -11.62 -1.28
N SER A 416 7.44 -10.59 -0.89
CA SER A 416 7.31 -9.96 0.42
C SER A 416 7.80 -8.52 0.43
N ILE A 417 7.08 -7.67 1.14
CA ILE A 417 7.49 -6.28 1.39
C ILE A 417 8.81 -6.21 2.17
N TYR A 418 9.03 -7.12 3.10
CA TYR A 418 10.26 -7.18 3.90
C TYR A 418 11.48 -7.56 3.06
N LEU A 419 11.31 -8.48 2.09
CA LEU A 419 12.36 -8.79 1.11
C LEU A 419 12.74 -7.55 0.32
N VAL A 420 11.75 -6.83 -0.19
CA VAL A 420 11.95 -5.64 -1.00
C VAL A 420 12.60 -4.52 -0.18
N GLY A 421 12.16 -4.30 1.05
CA GLY A 421 12.78 -3.33 1.97
C GLY A 421 14.27 -3.64 2.18
N ARG A 422 14.61 -4.89 2.49
CA ARG A 422 16.00 -5.30 2.68
C ARG A 422 16.86 -5.15 1.42
N LEU A 423 16.31 -5.44 0.25
CA LEU A 423 17.02 -5.25 -1.03
C LEU A 423 17.26 -3.77 -1.34
N ARG A 424 16.35 -2.90 -0.97
CA ARG A 424 16.56 -1.44 -1.07
C ARG A 424 17.71 -0.98 -0.17
N ASP A 425 17.79 -1.44 1.09
CA ASP A 425 18.90 -1.13 2.01
C ASP A 425 20.27 -1.53 1.42
N LEU A 426 20.29 -2.59 0.62
CA LEU A 426 21.54 -3.10 0.03
C LEU A 426 21.92 -2.39 -1.29
N LEU A 427 20.96 -1.77 -1.99
CA LEU A 427 21.16 -1.28 -3.35
C LEU A 427 20.98 0.24 -3.49
N THR A 428 20.37 0.93 -2.53
CA THR A 428 20.20 2.39 -2.51
C THR A 428 20.95 3.04 -1.36
#